data_63cc67d64ffe2d66f5975f06cd0ee0bc
#
_entry.id   63cc67d64ffe2d66f5975f06cd0ee0bc
#
_cell.length_a   1.000
_cell.length_b   1.000
_cell.length_c   1.000
_cell.angle_alpha   90.00
_cell.angle_beta   90.00
_cell.angle_gamma   90.00
#
_symmetry.space_group_name_H-M   'P 1'
#
loop_
_entity.id
_entity.type
_entity.pdbx_description
1 polymer ?
#
loop_
_entity_poly.entity_id
_entity_poly.type
_entity_poly.pdbx_seq_one_letter_code
_entity_poly.pdbx_strand_id
1 'polypeptide(L)'
;RAVVDIQRIGYPIQAFINLEMEPRQKAEFYPWAGGEENILECNCVTGQYSMLLRVAFCRTMDLDQFIGKLQRFGRTQTQIVFSTPIALRAPGIVPPEEVLKGSKE
;
A
#
# COMPACT_ATOMS: atom_id res chain seq x y z
N ARG A 1 -1.64 -17.97 7.01
CA ARG A 1 -1.02 -16.83 7.65
C ARG A 1 -2.07 -15.77 7.99
N ALA A 2 -2.03 -15.26 9.20
CA ALA A 2 -3.02 -14.29 9.65
C ALA A 2 -2.82 -12.92 9.00
N VAL A 3 -3.93 -12.27 8.69
CA VAL A 3 -3.93 -10.87 8.23
C VAL A 3 -4.07 -9.98 9.45
N VAL A 4 -3.14 -9.06 9.63
CA VAL A 4 -3.15 -8.14 10.77
C VAL A 4 -4.13 -7.01 10.52
N ASP A 5 -4.95 -6.69 11.52
CA ASP A 5 -5.83 -5.53 11.45
C ASP A 5 -5.01 -4.29 11.82
N ILE A 6 -4.59 -3.55 10.82
CA ILE A 6 -3.69 -2.41 10.99
C ILE A 6 -4.33 -1.33 11.86
N GLN A 7 -5.62 -1.11 11.74
CA GLN A 7 -6.30 -0.09 12.55
C GLN A 7 -6.29 -0.46 14.04
N ARG A 8 -6.43 -1.75 14.34
CA ARG A 8 -6.44 -2.21 15.73
C ARG A 8 -5.10 -2.01 16.41
N ILE A 9 -3.99 -2.04 15.68
CA ILE A 9 -2.67 -1.88 16.26
C ILE A 9 -2.17 -0.43 16.21
N GLY A 10 -3.07 0.53 15.95
CA GLY A 10 -2.74 1.94 16.08
C GLY A 10 -2.23 2.64 14.84
N TYR A 11 -2.49 2.09 13.67
CA TYR A 11 -2.09 2.71 12.39
C TYR A 11 -3.32 2.98 11.51
N PRO A 12 -4.18 3.93 11.94
CA PRO A 12 -5.46 4.15 11.24
C PRO A 12 -5.31 4.80 9.87
N ILE A 13 -4.18 5.48 9.61
CA ILE A 13 -3.98 6.16 8.33
C ILE A 13 -3.29 5.20 7.38
N GLN A 14 -4.04 4.71 6.39
CA GLN A 14 -3.53 3.79 5.37
C GLN A 14 -3.57 4.46 4.01
N ALA A 15 -2.57 4.18 3.19
CA ALA A 15 -2.48 4.79 1.87
C ALA A 15 -1.80 3.85 0.89
N PHE A 16 -2.12 4.05 -0.39
CA PHE A 16 -1.36 3.46 -1.49
C PHE A 16 -0.58 4.58 -2.15
N ILE A 17 0.70 4.34 -2.38
CA ILE A 17 1.56 5.32 -3.01
C ILE A 17 2.14 4.73 -4.28
N ASN A 18 1.82 5.36 -5.41
CA ASN A 18 2.43 5.02 -6.68
C ASN A 18 3.73 5.81 -6.81
N LEU A 19 4.80 5.13 -7.18
CA LEU A 19 6.11 5.75 -7.35
C LEU A 19 6.62 5.52 -8.77
N GLU A 20 6.91 6.60 -9.47
CA GLU A 20 7.55 6.55 -10.78
C GLU A 20 9.05 6.65 -10.58
N MET A 21 9.76 5.55 -10.80
CA MET A 21 11.16 5.44 -10.48
C MET A 21 11.93 4.81 -11.64
N GLU A 22 13.11 5.35 -11.93
CA GLU A 22 13.98 4.75 -12.94
C GLU A 22 14.54 3.42 -12.43
N PRO A 23 14.70 2.41 -13.33
CA PRO A 23 15.19 1.10 -12.92
C PRO A 23 16.52 1.14 -12.17
N ARG A 24 17.43 2.05 -12.54
CA ARG A 24 18.74 2.15 -11.91
C ARG A 24 18.68 2.54 -10.45
N GLN A 25 17.57 3.15 -10.00
CA GLN A 25 17.42 3.59 -8.62
C GLN A 25 16.97 2.49 -7.69
N LYS A 26 16.58 1.34 -8.22
CA LYS A 26 16.12 0.22 -7.41
C LYS A 26 17.18 -0.27 -6.43
N ALA A 27 18.45 -0.22 -6.82
CA ALA A 27 19.54 -0.67 -5.96
C ALA A 27 19.64 0.15 -4.67
N GLU A 28 19.27 1.44 -4.72
CA GLU A 28 19.24 2.32 -3.56
C GLU A 28 17.90 2.24 -2.85
N PHE A 29 16.82 2.12 -3.62
CA PHE A 29 15.48 2.16 -3.08
C PHE A 29 15.15 0.95 -2.21
N TYR A 30 15.44 -0.26 -2.69
CA TYR A 30 15.03 -1.47 -1.97
C TYR A 30 15.63 -1.57 -0.57
N PRO A 31 16.93 -1.32 -0.35
CA PRO A 31 17.48 -1.34 1.01
C PRO A 31 16.82 -0.29 1.91
N TRP A 32 16.59 0.90 1.37
CA TRP A 32 15.94 1.96 2.13
C TRP A 32 14.51 1.55 2.52
N ALA A 33 13.74 1.06 1.54
CA ALA A 33 12.36 0.65 1.77
C ALA A 33 12.26 -0.49 2.77
N GLY A 34 13.21 -1.43 2.71
CA GLY A 34 13.24 -2.56 3.63
C GLY A 34 13.44 -2.16 5.07
N GLY A 35 14.02 -0.98 5.32
CA GLY A 35 14.19 -0.46 6.67
C GLY A 35 13.06 0.43 7.16
N GLU A 36 12.05 0.70 6.32
CA GLU A 36 10.94 1.58 6.68
C GLU A 36 9.78 0.76 7.23
N GLU A 37 9.56 0.87 8.54
CA GLU A 37 8.56 0.07 9.24
C GLU A 37 7.13 0.35 8.78
N ASN A 38 6.89 1.53 8.24
CA ASN A 38 5.53 1.93 7.82
C ASN A 38 5.16 1.42 6.44
N ILE A 39 6.11 0.82 5.71
CA ILE A 39 5.81 0.17 4.44
C ILE A 39 5.35 -1.25 4.74
N LEU A 40 4.07 -1.51 4.48
CA LEU A 40 3.49 -2.84 4.70
C LEU A 40 3.77 -3.77 3.53
N GLU A 41 3.89 -3.19 2.33
CA GLU A 41 4.00 -3.96 1.11
C GLU A 41 4.60 -3.07 0.02
N CYS A 42 5.45 -3.63 -0.80
CA CYS A 42 6.05 -2.92 -1.92
C CYS A 42 5.95 -3.81 -3.14
N ASN A 43 5.25 -3.35 -4.16
CA ASN A 43 5.01 -4.12 -5.38
C ASN A 43 5.65 -3.45 -6.58
N CYS A 44 6.25 -4.26 -7.43
CA CYS A 44 6.70 -3.80 -8.74
C CYS A 44 5.55 -4.07 -9.71
N VAL A 45 5.06 -3.04 -10.36
CA VAL A 45 3.87 -3.15 -11.21
C VAL A 45 4.14 -2.59 -12.60
N THR A 46 3.26 -2.91 -13.54
CA THR A 46 3.36 -2.39 -14.90
C THR A 46 2.74 -1.00 -14.99
N GLY A 47 3.15 -0.23 -15.99
CA GLY A 47 2.62 1.10 -16.25
C GLY A 47 3.61 2.20 -15.93
N GLN A 48 3.12 3.43 -15.96
CA GLN A 48 3.94 4.62 -15.73
C GLN A 48 4.57 4.60 -14.32
N TYR A 49 3.79 4.25 -13.32
CA TYR A 49 4.28 4.16 -11.95
C TYR A 49 4.68 2.71 -11.71
N SER A 50 5.99 2.47 -11.68
CA SER A 50 6.52 1.12 -11.63
C SER A 50 6.47 0.47 -10.24
N MET A 51 6.27 1.26 -9.19
CA MET A 51 6.19 0.75 -7.82
C MET A 51 4.88 1.16 -7.19
N LEU A 52 4.28 0.22 -6.46
CA LEU A 52 3.07 0.48 -5.70
C LEU A 52 3.30 0.06 -4.25
N LEU A 53 3.28 1.03 -3.36
CA LEU A 53 3.53 0.80 -1.95
C LEU A 53 2.22 0.86 -1.17
N ARG A 54 2.10 -0.02 -0.18
CA ARG A 54 1.04 0.05 0.81
C ARG A 54 1.67 0.48 2.12
N VAL A 55 1.18 1.57 2.70
CA VAL A 55 1.76 2.15 3.90
C VAL A 55 0.71 2.38 4.97
N ALA A 56 1.15 2.47 6.23
CA ALA A 56 0.26 2.78 7.35
C ALA A 56 0.97 3.69 8.34
N PHE A 57 0.24 4.67 8.85
CA PHE A 57 0.78 5.67 9.77
C PHE A 57 -0.23 5.98 10.87
N CYS A 58 0.28 6.50 11.99
CA CYS A 58 -0.56 6.92 13.09
C CYS A 58 -1.24 8.26 12.81
N ARG A 59 -0.55 9.15 12.09
CA ARG A 59 -1.02 10.51 11.83
C ARG A 59 -0.73 10.90 10.40
N THR A 60 -1.56 11.82 9.88
CA THR A 60 -1.38 12.32 8.51
C THR A 60 -0.05 13.06 8.34
N MET A 61 0.42 13.74 9.38
CA MET A 61 1.70 14.45 9.31
C MET A 61 2.85 13.47 9.06
N ASP A 62 2.80 12.29 9.67
CA ASP A 62 3.84 11.27 9.48
C ASP A 62 3.84 10.76 8.04
N LEU A 63 2.64 10.59 7.46
CA LEU A 63 2.52 10.21 6.06
C LEU A 63 3.11 11.29 5.16
N ASP A 64 2.83 12.56 5.45
CA ASP A 64 3.35 13.67 4.65
C ASP A 64 4.88 13.67 4.66
N GLN A 65 5.49 13.49 5.82
CA GLN A 65 6.94 13.44 5.94
C GLN A 65 7.52 12.26 5.18
N PHE A 66 6.84 11.12 5.23
CA PHE A 66 7.28 9.93 4.50
C PHE A 66 7.26 10.16 3.00
N ILE A 67 6.21 10.81 2.50
CA ILE A 67 6.11 11.14 1.07
C ILE A 67 7.29 12.01 0.65
N GLY A 68 7.68 12.97 1.49
CA GLY A 68 8.84 13.82 1.21
C GLY A 68 10.12 13.02 1.05
N LYS A 69 10.34 12.02 1.90
CA LYS A 69 11.51 11.14 1.78
C LYS A 69 11.43 10.29 0.51
N LEU A 70 10.24 9.83 0.17
CA LEU A 70 10.05 8.97 -0.99
C LEU A 70 10.30 9.72 -2.30
N GLN A 71 10.00 11.00 -2.33
CA GLN A 71 10.12 11.82 -3.55
C GLN A 71 11.55 11.97 -4.05
N ARG A 72 12.56 11.67 -3.23
CA ARG A 72 13.94 11.66 -3.73
C ARG A 72 14.18 10.57 -4.75
N PHE A 73 13.32 9.53 -4.78
CA PHE A 73 13.45 8.42 -5.72
C PHE A 73 12.64 8.62 -6.99
N GLY A 74 11.67 9.55 -6.97
CA GLY A 74 10.86 9.80 -8.15
C GLY A 74 9.54 10.46 -7.81
N ARG A 75 8.67 10.54 -8.80
CA ARG A 75 7.37 11.17 -8.66
C ARG A 75 6.41 10.24 -7.94
N THR A 76 5.60 10.81 -7.08
CA THR A 76 4.65 10.03 -6.27
C THR A 76 3.22 10.47 -6.53
N GLN A 77 2.30 9.52 -6.37
CA GLN A 77 0.87 9.79 -6.37
C GLN A 77 0.28 9.00 -5.22
N THR A 78 -0.35 9.68 -4.28
CA THR A 78 -0.83 9.07 -3.05
C THR A 78 -2.35 8.99 -3.03
N GLN A 79 -2.87 7.84 -2.62
CA GLN A 79 -4.28 7.61 -2.43
C GLN A 79 -4.51 7.15 -0.98
N ILE A 80 -5.24 7.95 -0.22
CA ILE A 80 -5.55 7.61 1.16
C ILE A 80 -6.78 6.71 1.18
N VAL A 81 -6.72 5.63 1.94
CA VAL A 81 -7.83 4.69 2.07
C VAL A 81 -8.84 5.26 3.06
N PHE A 82 -10.05 5.55 2.57
CA PHE A 82 -11.13 5.99 3.44
C PHE A 82 -11.76 4.82 4.18
N SER A 83 -11.98 3.73 3.47
CA SER A 83 -12.60 2.54 4.06
C SER A 83 -12.19 1.32 3.24
N THR A 84 -12.31 0.15 3.86
CA THR A 84 -12.00 -1.11 3.19
C THR A 84 -13.20 -2.04 3.35
N PRO A 85 -14.21 -1.91 2.46
CA PRO A 85 -15.42 -2.72 2.59
C PRO A 85 -15.16 -4.23 2.53
N ILE A 86 -14.14 -4.63 1.76
CA ILE A 86 -13.72 -6.02 1.69
C ILE A 86 -12.23 -6.06 1.97
N ALA A 87 -11.85 -6.59 3.13
CA ALA A 87 -10.45 -6.69 3.52
C ALA A 87 -9.75 -7.82 2.77
N LEU A 88 -8.42 -7.77 2.76
CA LEU A 88 -7.61 -8.81 2.14
C LEU A 88 -7.99 -10.19 2.68
N ARG A 89 -8.19 -11.13 1.79
CA ARG A 89 -8.52 -12.51 2.14
C ARG A 89 -7.89 -13.45 1.13
N ALA A 90 -7.79 -14.73 1.49
CA ALA A 90 -7.24 -15.73 0.59
C ALA A 90 -8.25 -16.04 -0.53
N PRO A 91 -7.77 -16.34 -1.76
CA PRO A 91 -8.66 -16.77 -2.83
C PRO A 91 -9.43 -18.03 -2.44
N GLY A 92 -10.69 -18.09 -2.86
CA GLY A 92 -11.53 -19.25 -2.60
C GLY A 92 -12.25 -19.25 -1.26
N ILE A 93 -12.05 -18.21 -0.43
CA ILE A 93 -12.71 -18.09 0.86
C ILE A 93 -13.80 -17.01 0.79
N VAL A 94 -14.60 -17.10 -0.27
CA VAL A 94 -15.70 -16.16 -0.48
C VAL A 94 -17.00 -16.88 -0.07
N PRO A 95 -17.77 -16.31 0.89
CA PRO A 95 -19.06 -16.89 1.24
C PRO A 95 -19.98 -16.98 0.02
N PRO A 96 -20.85 -18.01 -0.07
CA PRO A 96 -21.76 -18.14 -1.21
C PRO A 96 -22.60 -16.91 -1.50
N GLU A 97 -23.02 -16.18 -0.48
CA GLU A 97 -23.82 -14.97 -0.65
C GLU A 97 -23.06 -13.90 -1.42
N GLU A 98 -21.77 -13.74 -1.15
CA GLU A 98 -20.95 -12.74 -1.85
C GLU A 98 -20.74 -13.14 -3.30
N VAL A 99 -20.56 -14.42 -3.57
CA VAL A 99 -20.44 -14.92 -4.93
C VAL A 99 -21.69 -14.61 -5.73
N LEU A 100 -22.87 -14.86 -5.15
CA LEU A 100 -24.13 -14.59 -5.80
C LEU A 100 -24.33 -13.10 -6.08
N LYS A 101 -23.95 -12.24 -5.13
CA LYS A 101 -24.01 -10.79 -5.35
C LYS A 101 -23.12 -10.35 -6.48
N GLY A 102 -21.91 -10.88 -6.54
CA GLY A 102 -20.97 -10.55 -7.63
C GLY A 102 -21.52 -10.95 -8.99
N SER A 103 -22.16 -12.10 -9.09
CA SER A 103 -22.69 -12.59 -10.36
C SER A 103 -23.90 -11.80 -10.86
N LYS A 104 -24.56 -11.03 -10.01
CA LYS A 104 -25.68 -10.19 -10.41
C LYS A 104 -25.26 -8.86 -11.02
N GLU A 105 -24.04 -8.48 -10.83
CA GLU A 105 -23.51 -7.24 -11.35
C GLU A 105 -22.86 -7.44 -12.73
#